data_244d37155423e7b1bf3c0c58e6dd584e
#
_entry.id   244d37155423e7b1bf3c0c58e6dd584e
#
_cell.length_a   1.000
_cell.length_b   1.000
_cell.length_c   1.000
_cell.angle_alpha   90.00
_cell.angle_beta   90.00
_cell.angle_gamma   90.00
#
_symmetry.space_group_name_H-M   'P 1'
#
loop_
_entity.id
_entity.type
_entity.pdbx_description
1 polymer ?
#
loop_
_entity_poly.entity_id
_entity_poly.type
_entity_poly.pdbx_seq_one_letter_code
_entity_poly.pdbx_strand_id
1 'polypeptide(L)'
;DDDARTLTIVLKQAKADLRKDLAYPVFVILDVSGDYDLAENPIGTGPYALTSFDSKTKATLVKNKYYWNGEVPYDNVEIDFLSEDNKAMALQNGDVNLVENITSASDLETLKKDDNFNVSIGQGVRCGFAYINEKGILKDDALRQALQMALDHKTMCEVTVGGLYTEGISVLPSSLAYGYDNLKNPYEFNTDKAKKLLDDAGYKDTDGDGIREMNGKNISIRYITYENRRLSDFAQAIQTQLKDLGIDVKIDSMNADKEWNLMVAGEYDLCDSNWITVGNGDPTEYL
;
A
#
# COMPACT_ATOMS: atom_id res chain seq x y z
N ASP A 1 -33.80 1.50 19.71
CA ASP A 1 -35.16 1.99 19.98
C ASP A 1 -35.81 2.39 18.66
N ASP A 2 -36.67 1.52 18.13
CA ASP A 2 -37.26 1.66 16.80
C ASP A 2 -38.29 2.82 16.76
N ASP A 3 -39.00 3.05 17.84
CA ASP A 3 -39.99 4.13 17.93
C ASP A 3 -39.30 5.51 17.92
N ALA A 4 -38.20 5.64 18.64
CA ALA A 4 -37.39 6.86 18.67
C ALA A 4 -36.42 6.99 17.51
N ARG A 5 -36.25 5.96 16.66
CA ARG A 5 -35.22 5.87 15.61
C ARG A 5 -33.82 6.19 16.15
N THR A 6 -33.52 5.65 17.32
CA THR A 6 -32.29 5.93 18.05
C THR A 6 -31.45 4.67 18.23
N LEU A 7 -30.19 4.76 17.85
CA LEU A 7 -29.18 3.75 18.17
C LEU A 7 -28.31 4.26 19.33
N THR A 8 -28.25 3.48 20.41
CA THR A 8 -27.36 3.76 21.55
C THR A 8 -26.22 2.77 21.56
N ILE A 9 -24.99 3.28 21.49
CA ILE A 9 -23.77 2.47 21.56
C ILE A 9 -23.17 2.62 22.95
N VAL A 10 -23.07 1.52 23.70
CA VAL A 10 -22.46 1.48 25.04
C VAL A 10 -21.08 0.86 24.92
N LEU A 11 -20.06 1.63 25.26
CA LEU A 11 -18.66 1.18 25.22
C LEU A 11 -18.26 0.58 26.57
N LYS A 12 -17.39 -0.42 26.55
CA LYS A 12 -16.78 -1.02 27.76
C LYS A 12 -15.80 -0.06 28.45
N GLN A 13 -15.18 0.82 27.65
CA GLN A 13 -14.27 1.88 28.12
C GLN A 13 -14.41 3.11 27.23
N ALA A 14 -14.00 4.26 27.74
CA ALA A 14 -14.04 5.50 26.97
C ALA A 14 -13.13 5.40 25.73
N LYS A 15 -13.62 5.85 24.58
CA LYS A 15 -12.88 5.92 23.31
C LYS A 15 -13.10 7.30 22.69
N ALA A 16 -12.05 8.10 22.67
CA ALA A 16 -12.09 9.49 22.19
C ALA A 16 -12.41 9.59 20.69
N ASP A 17 -11.93 8.62 19.91
CA ASP A 17 -11.97 8.61 18.44
C ASP A 17 -13.14 7.81 17.85
N LEU A 18 -14.12 7.40 18.68
CA LEU A 18 -15.27 6.58 18.24
C LEU A 18 -15.94 7.14 16.96
N ARG A 19 -16.03 8.47 16.81
CA ARG A 19 -16.64 9.07 15.62
C ARG A 19 -15.84 8.81 14.35
N LYS A 20 -14.51 8.77 14.45
CA LYS A 20 -13.63 8.43 13.34
C LYS A 20 -13.78 6.95 12.98
N ASP A 21 -13.82 6.07 13.99
CA ASP A 21 -14.03 4.65 13.75
C ASP A 21 -15.35 4.38 13.04
N LEU A 22 -16.44 5.00 13.50
CA LEU A 22 -17.77 4.84 12.89
C LEU A 22 -17.87 5.41 11.46
N ALA A 23 -16.90 6.24 11.05
CA ALA A 23 -16.79 6.70 9.66
C ALA A 23 -16.05 5.71 8.75
N TYR A 24 -15.44 4.67 9.31
CA TYR A 24 -14.73 3.66 8.53
C TYR A 24 -15.71 2.78 7.76
N PRO A 25 -15.41 2.40 6.50
CA PRO A 25 -16.36 1.69 5.62
C PRO A 25 -16.93 0.38 6.18
N VAL A 26 -16.25 -0.27 7.14
CA VAL A 26 -16.77 -1.49 7.77
C VAL A 26 -18.05 -1.25 8.61
N PHE A 27 -18.30 -0.01 9.02
CA PHE A 27 -19.47 0.40 9.79
C PHE A 27 -20.62 0.95 8.95
N VAL A 28 -20.65 0.63 7.64
CA VAL A 28 -21.76 1.03 6.78
C VAL A 28 -23.10 0.49 7.31
N ILE A 29 -24.15 1.27 7.14
CA ILE A 29 -25.51 0.88 7.50
C ILE A 29 -26.17 0.26 6.28
N LEU A 30 -26.55 -1.01 6.39
CA LEU A 30 -27.22 -1.77 5.34
C LEU A 30 -28.65 -2.15 5.81
N ASP A 31 -29.58 -2.18 4.87
CA ASP A 31 -30.89 -2.79 5.11
C ASP A 31 -30.71 -4.31 5.12
N VAL A 32 -31.12 -4.94 6.22
CA VAL A 32 -31.08 -6.41 6.41
C VAL A 32 -32.48 -6.97 6.59
N SER A 33 -33.52 -6.22 6.30
CA SER A 33 -34.93 -6.63 6.49
C SER A 33 -35.48 -7.50 5.39
N GLY A 34 -34.82 -7.52 4.21
CA GLY A 34 -35.19 -8.32 3.05
C GLY A 34 -34.39 -9.63 2.94
N ASP A 35 -34.90 -10.53 2.08
CA ASP A 35 -34.21 -11.77 1.70
C ASP A 35 -33.41 -11.53 0.41
N TYR A 36 -32.26 -10.90 0.52
CA TYR A 36 -31.34 -10.60 -0.58
C TYR A 36 -29.89 -10.80 -0.16
N ASP A 37 -29.06 -11.17 -1.14
CA ASP A 37 -27.63 -11.33 -0.92
C ASP A 37 -26.95 -9.96 -0.77
N LEU A 38 -26.49 -9.63 0.42
CA LEU A 38 -25.80 -8.38 0.72
C LEU A 38 -24.43 -8.27 0.02
N ALA A 39 -23.83 -9.37 -0.40
CA ALA A 39 -22.58 -9.35 -1.14
C ALA A 39 -22.76 -8.92 -2.60
N GLU A 40 -23.93 -9.24 -3.18
CA GLU A 40 -24.25 -8.91 -4.58
C GLU A 40 -25.19 -7.69 -4.71
N ASN A 41 -26.11 -7.52 -3.75
CA ASN A 41 -27.14 -6.49 -3.80
C ASN A 41 -27.27 -5.73 -2.46
N PRO A 42 -26.24 -5.04 -1.99
CA PRO A 42 -26.31 -4.27 -0.74
C PRO A 42 -27.26 -3.07 -0.91
N ILE A 43 -28.14 -2.90 0.05
CA ILE A 43 -29.03 -1.74 0.14
C ILE A 43 -28.53 -0.83 1.25
N GLY A 44 -27.97 0.29 0.88
CA GLY A 44 -27.36 1.26 1.80
C GLY A 44 -28.02 2.63 1.74
N THR A 45 -27.49 3.55 2.53
CA THR A 45 -27.96 4.94 2.63
C THR A 45 -27.17 5.93 1.78
N GLY A 46 -26.30 5.42 0.90
CA GLY A 46 -25.43 6.22 0.03
C GLY A 46 -26.16 6.96 -1.11
N PRO A 47 -25.44 7.82 -1.83
CA PRO A 47 -26.02 8.63 -2.93
C PRO A 47 -26.46 7.82 -4.15
N TYR A 48 -25.89 6.64 -4.33
CA TYR A 48 -26.20 5.73 -5.43
C TYR A 48 -26.61 4.36 -4.93
N ALA A 49 -27.50 3.71 -5.65
CA ALA A 49 -27.94 2.34 -5.39
C ALA A 49 -27.38 1.40 -6.47
N LEU A 50 -26.85 0.26 -6.05
CA LEU A 50 -26.34 -0.77 -6.94
C LEU A 50 -27.50 -1.41 -7.71
N THR A 51 -27.35 -1.58 -9.03
CA THR A 51 -28.33 -2.24 -9.90
C THR A 51 -27.79 -3.47 -10.57
N SER A 52 -26.47 -3.56 -10.75
CA SER A 52 -25.78 -4.71 -11.30
C SER A 52 -24.36 -4.77 -10.78
N PHE A 53 -23.89 -5.98 -10.49
CA PHE A 53 -22.52 -6.23 -10.05
C PHE A 53 -21.96 -7.49 -10.71
N ASP A 54 -20.91 -7.32 -11.49
CA ASP A 54 -20.05 -8.40 -11.95
C ASP A 54 -18.66 -8.15 -11.39
N SER A 55 -18.25 -8.97 -10.45
CA SER A 55 -16.97 -8.80 -9.73
C SER A 55 -15.71 -8.84 -10.60
N LYS A 56 -15.84 -9.25 -11.87
CA LYS A 56 -14.72 -9.32 -12.83
C LYS A 56 -14.65 -8.15 -13.78
N THR A 57 -15.77 -7.47 -14.00
CA THR A 57 -15.84 -6.45 -15.04
C THR A 57 -16.30 -5.10 -14.53
N LYS A 58 -17.47 -5.02 -13.90
CA LYS A 58 -18.04 -3.72 -13.51
C LYS A 58 -19.17 -3.76 -12.49
N ALA A 59 -19.40 -2.62 -11.87
CA ALA A 59 -20.61 -2.32 -11.10
C ALA A 59 -21.39 -1.18 -11.77
N THR A 60 -22.71 -1.33 -11.84
CA THR A 60 -23.62 -0.28 -12.36
C THR A 60 -24.48 0.24 -11.22
N LEU A 61 -24.56 1.54 -11.09
CA LEU A 61 -25.29 2.21 -10.04
C LEU A 61 -26.22 3.26 -10.64
N VAL A 62 -27.34 3.50 -9.96
CA VAL A 62 -28.29 4.57 -10.29
C VAL A 62 -28.47 5.50 -9.10
N LYS A 63 -28.92 6.70 -9.37
CA LYS A 63 -29.27 7.68 -8.32
C LYS A 63 -30.20 7.06 -7.27
N ASN A 64 -29.80 7.15 -6.00
CA ASN A 64 -30.63 6.70 -4.89
C ASN A 64 -31.70 7.78 -4.59
N LYS A 65 -32.93 7.50 -4.96
CA LYS A 65 -34.07 8.42 -4.74
C LYS A 65 -34.40 8.71 -3.27
N TYR A 66 -33.85 7.92 -2.36
CA TYR A 66 -33.99 8.08 -0.92
C TYR A 66 -32.77 8.68 -0.25
N TYR A 67 -31.82 9.19 -1.04
CA TYR A 67 -30.62 9.80 -0.47
C TYR A 67 -30.97 11.03 0.37
N TRP A 68 -30.47 11.02 1.60
CA TRP A 68 -30.83 11.98 2.64
C TRP A 68 -30.10 13.33 2.54
N ASN A 69 -28.97 13.40 1.82
CA ASN A 69 -28.10 14.59 1.79
C ASN A 69 -28.17 15.34 0.43
N GLY A 70 -29.37 15.51 -0.06
CA GLY A 70 -29.62 16.36 -1.24
C GLY A 70 -29.48 15.65 -2.58
N GLU A 71 -29.31 16.43 -3.64
CA GLU A 71 -29.22 15.91 -5.00
C GLU A 71 -27.79 15.45 -5.35
N VAL A 72 -27.71 14.44 -6.21
CA VAL A 72 -26.46 13.92 -6.77
C VAL A 72 -26.31 14.32 -8.23
N PRO A 73 -25.09 14.55 -8.73
CA PRO A 73 -24.88 15.16 -10.05
C PRO A 73 -25.18 14.24 -11.23
N TYR A 74 -25.11 12.91 -11.04
CA TYR A 74 -25.27 11.93 -12.12
C TYR A 74 -26.45 11.00 -11.85
N ASP A 75 -27.24 10.67 -12.86
CA ASP A 75 -28.33 9.72 -12.72
C ASP A 75 -27.84 8.27 -12.72
N ASN A 76 -26.77 7.99 -13.47
CA ASN A 76 -26.13 6.68 -13.57
C ASN A 76 -24.63 6.82 -13.37
N VAL A 77 -24.03 5.82 -12.72
CA VAL A 77 -22.59 5.66 -12.55
C VAL A 77 -22.20 4.23 -12.89
N GLU A 78 -21.17 4.07 -13.72
CA GLU A 78 -20.57 2.79 -14.01
C GLU A 78 -19.14 2.77 -13.45
N ILE A 79 -18.77 1.74 -12.73
CA ILE A 79 -17.43 1.53 -12.18
C ILE A 79 -16.82 0.33 -12.87
N ASP A 80 -15.89 0.57 -13.79
CA ASP A 80 -15.17 -0.46 -14.51
C ASP A 80 -13.95 -0.94 -13.73
N PHE A 81 -13.77 -2.26 -13.62
CA PHE A 81 -12.64 -2.87 -12.92
C PHE A 81 -11.48 -3.07 -13.88
N LEU A 82 -10.69 -2.01 -14.07
CA LEU A 82 -9.55 -2.00 -14.96
C LEU A 82 -8.25 -2.36 -14.23
N SER A 83 -7.35 -3.05 -14.94
CA SER A 83 -5.97 -3.19 -14.46
C SER A 83 -5.27 -1.82 -14.44
N GLU A 84 -4.27 -1.66 -13.58
CA GLU A 84 -3.53 -0.39 -13.43
C GLU A 84 -2.96 0.11 -14.76
N ASP A 85 -2.44 -0.78 -15.59
CA ASP A 85 -1.82 -0.44 -16.89
C ASP A 85 -2.82 0.04 -17.95
N ASN A 86 -4.10 -0.30 -17.83
CA ASN A 86 -5.13 0.05 -18.81
C ASN A 86 -5.85 1.37 -18.50
N LYS A 87 -5.72 1.92 -17.30
CA LYS A 87 -6.49 3.09 -16.84
C LYS A 87 -6.25 4.33 -17.69
N ALA A 88 -4.99 4.69 -17.92
CA ALA A 88 -4.66 5.87 -18.70
C ALA A 88 -5.16 5.77 -20.13
N MET A 89 -5.03 4.62 -20.77
CA MET A 89 -5.50 4.37 -22.13
C MET A 89 -7.02 4.43 -22.21
N ALA A 90 -7.75 3.83 -21.27
CA ALA A 90 -9.21 3.87 -21.23
C ALA A 90 -9.73 5.31 -21.07
N LEU A 91 -9.06 6.14 -20.26
CA LEU A 91 -9.39 7.56 -20.14
C LEU A 91 -9.12 8.33 -21.44
N GLN A 92 -7.97 8.10 -22.08
CA GLN A 92 -7.60 8.75 -23.34
C GLN A 92 -8.53 8.38 -24.50
N ASN A 93 -9.02 7.15 -24.55
CA ASN A 93 -9.97 6.67 -25.54
C ASN A 93 -11.42 7.19 -25.28
N GLY A 94 -11.69 7.72 -24.09
CA GLY A 94 -13.03 8.10 -23.68
C GLY A 94 -13.93 6.95 -23.25
N ASP A 95 -13.34 5.78 -22.98
CA ASP A 95 -14.06 4.60 -22.48
C ASP A 95 -14.55 4.84 -21.03
N VAL A 96 -13.79 5.63 -20.27
CA VAL A 96 -14.13 6.09 -18.92
C VAL A 96 -13.93 7.61 -18.79
N ASN A 97 -14.61 8.24 -17.85
CA ASN A 97 -14.55 9.68 -17.61
C ASN A 97 -13.64 10.10 -16.46
N LEU A 98 -13.31 9.16 -15.57
CA LEU A 98 -12.47 9.37 -14.41
C LEU A 98 -11.64 8.12 -14.16
N VAL A 99 -10.38 8.29 -13.80
CA VAL A 99 -9.51 7.23 -13.28
C VAL A 99 -8.78 7.71 -12.05
N GLU A 100 -8.48 6.80 -11.16
CA GLU A 100 -7.63 7.06 -10.00
C GLU A 100 -6.38 6.18 -10.01
N ASN A 101 -5.33 6.59 -9.30
CA ASN A 101 -4.10 5.81 -9.14
C ASN A 101 -3.44 5.46 -10.48
N ILE A 102 -3.02 6.47 -11.22
CA ILE A 102 -2.14 6.26 -12.38
C ILE A 102 -0.75 5.87 -11.87
N THR A 103 -0.31 4.65 -12.17
CA THR A 103 0.96 4.08 -11.69
C THR A 103 2.10 4.17 -12.69
N SER A 104 1.85 4.72 -13.87
CA SER A 104 2.84 5.02 -14.90
C SER A 104 3.18 6.51 -14.90
N ALA A 105 4.45 6.85 -14.61
CA ALA A 105 4.90 8.24 -14.64
C ALA A 105 4.81 8.86 -16.03
N SER A 106 5.07 8.09 -17.10
CA SER A 106 4.96 8.54 -18.49
C SER A 106 3.52 8.87 -18.88
N ASP A 107 2.57 8.05 -18.46
CA ASP A 107 1.14 8.27 -18.75
C ASP A 107 0.63 9.49 -17.98
N LEU A 108 1.03 9.61 -16.71
CA LEU A 108 0.70 10.79 -15.92
C LEU A 108 1.21 12.08 -16.56
N GLU A 109 2.46 12.09 -17.04
CA GLU A 109 3.03 13.24 -17.74
C GLU A 109 2.35 13.52 -19.09
N THR A 110 1.87 12.49 -19.77
CA THR A 110 1.09 12.63 -21.01
C THR A 110 -0.26 13.28 -20.71
N LEU A 111 -0.98 12.80 -19.70
CA LEU A 111 -2.27 13.37 -19.29
C LEU A 111 -2.14 14.81 -18.80
N LYS A 112 -1.07 15.16 -18.07
CA LYS A 112 -0.81 16.53 -17.62
C LYS A 112 -0.58 17.53 -18.74
N LYS A 113 -0.08 17.09 -19.89
CA LYS A 113 0.23 17.95 -21.05
C LYS A 113 -0.94 18.11 -22.00
N ASP A 114 -2.00 17.35 -21.82
CA ASP A 114 -3.19 17.42 -22.66
C ASP A 114 -4.30 18.20 -21.94
N ASP A 115 -4.65 19.37 -22.49
CA ASP A 115 -5.67 20.28 -21.94
C ASP A 115 -7.07 19.66 -21.87
N ASN A 116 -7.30 18.51 -22.49
CA ASN A 116 -8.57 17.78 -22.40
C ASN A 116 -8.73 17.03 -21.05
N PHE A 117 -7.65 16.88 -20.29
CA PHE A 117 -7.67 16.16 -19.01
C PHE A 117 -7.40 17.09 -17.83
N ASN A 118 -8.14 16.88 -16.76
CA ASN A 118 -7.88 17.54 -15.49
C ASN A 118 -7.16 16.56 -14.56
N VAL A 119 -5.89 16.83 -14.24
CA VAL A 119 -5.06 15.97 -13.37
C VAL A 119 -4.93 16.60 -12.01
N SER A 120 -5.42 15.91 -10.98
CA SER A 120 -5.27 16.30 -9.58
C SER A 120 -4.33 15.33 -8.86
N ILE A 121 -3.31 15.87 -8.20
CA ILE A 121 -2.33 15.09 -7.44
C ILE A 121 -2.34 15.56 -6.00
N GLY A 122 -2.54 14.63 -5.09
CA GLY A 122 -2.49 14.88 -3.67
C GLY A 122 -1.66 13.82 -2.94
N GLN A 123 -1.08 14.20 -1.81
CA GLN A 123 -0.41 13.24 -0.93
C GLN A 123 -1.45 12.37 -0.23
N GLY A 124 -1.32 11.05 -0.40
CA GLY A 124 -2.19 10.06 0.22
C GLY A 124 -1.73 9.67 1.63
N VAL A 125 -2.48 8.74 2.21
CA VAL A 125 -2.20 8.13 3.52
C VAL A 125 -1.75 6.67 3.41
N ARG A 126 -1.44 6.22 2.19
CA ARG A 126 -0.92 4.88 1.96
C ARG A 126 0.60 4.89 2.05
N CYS A 127 1.15 3.98 2.85
CA CYS A 127 2.58 3.75 2.99
C CYS A 127 2.96 2.42 2.35
N GLY A 128 4.07 2.40 1.61
CA GLY A 128 4.74 1.17 1.14
C GLY A 128 5.93 0.88 2.04
N PHE A 129 6.13 -0.37 2.40
CA PHE A 129 7.21 -0.82 3.27
C PHE A 129 7.47 -2.31 3.08
N ALA A 130 8.59 -2.80 3.62
CA ALA A 130 8.88 -4.23 3.70
C ALA A 130 8.83 -4.70 5.14
N TYR A 131 8.10 -5.78 5.40
CA TYR A 131 8.20 -6.53 6.65
C TYR A 131 9.51 -7.30 6.68
N ILE A 132 10.17 -7.29 7.83
CA ILE A 132 11.39 -8.03 8.12
C ILE A 132 11.05 -9.20 9.04
N ASN A 133 11.37 -10.42 8.61
CA ASN A 133 11.21 -11.59 9.47
C ASN A 133 12.42 -11.76 10.40
N GLU A 134 12.27 -11.38 11.65
CA GLU A 134 13.34 -11.48 12.65
C GLU A 134 13.56 -12.90 13.19
N LYS A 135 12.84 -13.90 12.70
CA LYS A 135 13.03 -15.31 13.12
C LYS A 135 14.08 -16.04 12.29
N GLY A 136 14.38 -15.53 11.07
CA GLY A 136 15.33 -16.13 10.13
C GLY A 136 16.74 -15.53 10.21
N ILE A 137 17.37 -15.37 9.05
CA ILE A 137 18.69 -14.76 8.91
C ILE A 137 18.68 -13.30 9.39
N LEU A 138 17.56 -12.61 9.24
CA LEU A 138 17.38 -11.22 9.64
C LEU A 138 17.11 -11.03 11.15
N LYS A 139 17.29 -12.05 11.97
CA LYS A 139 17.36 -11.88 13.44
C LYS A 139 18.61 -11.14 13.88
N ASP A 140 19.65 -11.10 13.05
CA ASP A 140 20.90 -10.41 13.32
C ASP A 140 20.74 -8.88 13.13
N ASP A 141 21.06 -8.14 14.19
CA ASP A 141 20.90 -6.67 14.21
C ASP A 141 21.83 -5.96 13.26
N ALA A 142 23.09 -6.41 13.15
CA ALA A 142 24.05 -5.77 12.25
C ALA A 142 23.62 -5.91 10.79
N LEU A 143 23.09 -7.10 10.42
CA LEU A 143 22.57 -7.33 9.09
C LEU A 143 21.36 -6.44 8.81
N ARG A 144 20.36 -6.37 9.71
CA ARG A 144 19.18 -5.50 9.53
C ARG A 144 19.54 -4.03 9.39
N GLN A 145 20.45 -3.53 10.23
CA GLN A 145 20.90 -2.14 10.18
C GLN A 145 21.68 -1.85 8.90
N ALA A 146 22.54 -2.77 8.47
CA ALA A 146 23.29 -2.62 7.21
C ALA A 146 22.36 -2.60 6.00
N LEU A 147 21.34 -3.46 5.95
CA LEU A 147 20.32 -3.43 4.89
C LEU A 147 19.66 -2.07 4.79
N GLN A 148 19.20 -1.50 5.90
CA GLN A 148 18.51 -0.21 5.89
C GLN A 148 19.44 0.93 5.45
N MET A 149 20.70 0.95 5.88
CA MET A 149 21.68 1.95 5.47
C MET A 149 22.15 1.81 4.03
N ALA A 150 21.96 0.64 3.40
CA ALA A 150 22.33 0.40 2.01
C ALA A 150 21.24 0.79 1.01
N LEU A 151 20.02 1.13 1.46
CA LEU A 151 18.89 1.43 0.61
C LEU A 151 18.73 2.94 0.41
N ASP A 152 18.91 3.41 -0.81
CA ASP A 152 18.64 4.78 -1.24
C ASP A 152 17.16 4.93 -1.59
N HIS A 153 16.34 5.15 -0.57
CA HIS A 153 14.90 5.34 -0.71
C HIS A 153 14.54 6.51 -1.62
N LYS A 154 15.33 7.59 -1.56
CA LYS A 154 15.12 8.76 -2.40
C LYS A 154 15.27 8.41 -3.88
N THR A 155 16.37 7.79 -4.27
CA THR A 155 16.58 7.36 -5.64
C THR A 155 15.54 6.34 -6.09
N MET A 156 15.12 5.42 -5.23
CA MET A 156 14.03 4.50 -5.57
C MET A 156 12.73 5.25 -5.88
N CYS A 157 12.35 6.24 -5.09
CA CYS A 157 11.14 7.02 -5.34
C CYS A 157 11.25 7.93 -6.58
N GLU A 158 12.37 8.62 -6.76
CA GLU A 158 12.55 9.59 -7.85
C GLU A 158 12.84 8.92 -9.20
N VAL A 159 13.64 7.87 -9.21
CA VAL A 159 14.15 7.25 -10.45
C VAL A 159 13.40 5.97 -10.78
N THR A 160 13.34 5.00 -9.85
CA THR A 160 12.75 3.69 -10.15
C THR A 160 11.26 3.78 -10.47
N VAL A 161 10.52 4.62 -9.73
CA VAL A 161 9.08 4.80 -9.94
C VAL A 161 8.72 6.19 -10.48
N GLY A 162 9.71 6.96 -10.95
CA GLY A 162 9.50 8.21 -11.69
C GLY A 162 8.82 9.33 -10.89
N GLY A 163 9.06 9.42 -9.58
CA GLY A 163 8.51 10.47 -8.72
C GLY A 163 7.05 10.28 -8.32
N LEU A 164 6.48 9.11 -8.56
CA LEU A 164 5.10 8.78 -8.16
C LEU A 164 4.95 8.60 -6.64
N TYR A 165 6.06 8.40 -5.94
CA TYR A 165 6.14 8.18 -4.51
C TYR A 165 7.14 9.13 -3.87
N THR A 166 6.97 9.39 -2.58
CA THR A 166 7.91 10.11 -1.74
C THR A 166 8.55 9.15 -0.74
N GLU A 167 9.82 9.38 -0.41
CA GLU A 167 10.49 8.59 0.61
C GLU A 167 9.79 8.71 1.98
N GLY A 168 9.78 7.61 2.73
CA GLY A 168 9.21 7.52 4.06
C GLY A 168 10.25 7.05 5.08
N ILE A 169 10.18 7.58 6.29
CA ILE A 169 10.99 7.16 7.44
C ILE A 169 10.14 6.57 8.56
N SER A 170 8.86 6.41 8.32
CA SER A 170 7.87 5.86 9.26
C SER A 170 6.74 5.16 8.50
N VAL A 171 6.06 4.26 9.16
CA VAL A 171 4.80 3.66 8.70
C VAL A 171 3.62 4.63 8.75
N LEU A 172 3.79 5.79 9.39
CA LEU A 172 2.81 6.87 9.37
C LEU A 172 3.09 7.81 8.20
N PRO A 173 2.06 8.25 7.46
CA PRO A 173 2.25 9.13 6.31
C PRO A 173 2.68 10.53 6.73
N SER A 174 3.57 11.14 5.94
CA SER A 174 4.01 12.53 6.13
C SER A 174 2.90 13.56 5.87
N SER A 175 1.83 13.17 5.19
CA SER A 175 0.67 14.03 4.89
C SER A 175 -0.21 14.36 6.11
N LEU A 176 -0.02 13.68 7.23
CA LEU A 176 -0.80 13.86 8.44
C LEU A 176 0.05 14.37 9.61
N ALA A 177 -0.56 15.18 10.47
CA ALA A 177 0.11 15.87 11.58
C ALA A 177 0.33 14.96 12.80
N TYR A 178 0.98 13.81 12.63
CA TYR A 178 1.35 12.89 13.73
C TYR A 178 2.79 13.06 14.21
N GLY A 179 3.39 14.24 13.98
CA GLY A 179 4.75 14.51 14.41
C GLY A 179 5.83 13.95 13.49
N TYR A 180 5.48 13.59 12.24
CA TYR A 180 6.41 13.07 11.26
C TYR A 180 7.65 13.96 11.09
N ASP A 181 7.49 15.28 11.04
CA ASP A 181 8.57 16.25 10.88
C ASP A 181 9.58 16.25 12.04
N ASN A 182 9.23 15.65 13.19
CA ASN A 182 10.11 15.50 14.33
C ASN A 182 10.89 14.19 14.31
N LEU A 183 10.59 13.29 13.39
CA LEU A 183 11.28 12.02 13.26
C LEU A 183 12.68 12.23 12.66
N LYS A 184 13.60 11.39 13.09
CA LYS A 184 14.94 11.28 12.49
C LYS A 184 15.10 9.88 11.96
N ASN A 185 15.59 9.76 10.74
CA ASN A 185 15.98 8.46 10.22
C ASN A 185 17.27 7.99 10.94
N PRO A 186 17.23 6.94 11.75
CA PRO A 186 18.42 6.43 12.42
C PRO A 186 19.38 5.71 11.46
N TYR A 187 18.91 5.38 10.26
CA TYR A 187 19.61 4.60 9.24
C TYR A 187 19.66 5.37 7.92
N GLU A 188 20.22 6.58 7.96
CA GLU A 188 20.45 7.37 6.74
C GLU A 188 21.26 6.56 5.72
N PHE A 189 20.92 6.71 4.44
CA PHE A 189 21.61 6.03 3.35
C PHE A 189 23.13 6.27 3.40
N ASN A 190 23.88 5.21 3.58
CA ASN A 190 25.34 5.22 3.61
C ASN A 190 25.90 3.81 3.38
N THR A 191 26.18 3.49 2.14
CA THR A 191 26.70 2.17 1.73
C THR A 191 28.04 1.83 2.38
N ASP A 192 28.94 2.81 2.55
CA ASP A 192 30.26 2.57 3.15
C ASP A 192 30.11 2.19 4.63
N LYS A 193 29.22 2.89 5.35
CA LYS A 193 28.92 2.57 6.74
C LYS A 193 28.25 1.20 6.86
N ALA A 194 27.35 0.86 5.94
CA ALA A 194 26.73 -0.46 5.88
C ALA A 194 27.76 -1.58 5.66
N LYS A 195 28.66 -1.42 4.68
CA LYS A 195 29.76 -2.36 4.42
C LYS A 195 30.65 -2.54 5.63
N LYS A 196 31.06 -1.42 6.25
CA LYS A 196 31.89 -1.47 7.47
C LYS A 196 31.20 -2.21 8.61
N LEU A 197 29.89 -1.98 8.81
CA LEU A 197 29.14 -2.69 9.86
C LEU A 197 29.15 -4.20 9.63
N LEU A 198 28.97 -4.67 8.40
CA LEU A 198 29.05 -6.09 8.07
C LEU A 198 30.46 -6.65 8.24
N ASP A 199 31.51 -5.89 7.86
CA ASP A 199 32.90 -6.28 8.04
C ASP A 199 33.25 -6.43 9.53
N ASP A 200 32.80 -5.49 10.37
CA ASP A 200 32.99 -5.49 11.83
C ASP A 200 32.23 -6.66 12.49
N ALA A 201 31.08 -7.05 11.94
CA ALA A 201 30.30 -8.22 12.36
C ALA A 201 30.89 -9.56 11.86
N GLY A 202 31.92 -9.50 11.02
CA GLY A 202 32.62 -10.70 10.51
C GLY A 202 31.98 -11.29 9.26
N TYR A 203 31.04 -10.60 8.62
CA TYR A 203 30.40 -11.04 7.36
C TYR A 203 31.23 -10.58 6.18
N LYS A 204 32.03 -11.48 5.61
CA LYS A 204 32.97 -11.21 4.53
C LYS A 204 32.75 -12.19 3.38
N ASP A 205 33.05 -11.76 2.19
CA ASP A 205 33.19 -12.63 1.03
C ASP A 205 34.55 -13.34 1.16
N THR A 206 34.55 -14.62 1.48
CA THR A 206 35.77 -15.40 1.76
C THR A 206 36.20 -16.29 0.60
N ASP A 207 35.28 -16.60 -0.33
CA ASP A 207 35.56 -17.42 -1.51
C ASP A 207 35.67 -16.61 -2.83
N GLY A 208 35.32 -15.31 -2.80
CA GLY A 208 35.49 -14.39 -3.91
C GLY A 208 34.34 -14.44 -4.92
N ASP A 209 33.19 -14.98 -4.55
CA ASP A 209 32.02 -15.05 -5.43
C ASP A 209 31.21 -13.74 -5.47
N GLY A 210 31.56 -12.75 -4.65
CA GLY A 210 30.92 -11.46 -4.52
C GLY A 210 29.79 -11.41 -3.50
N ILE A 211 29.53 -12.51 -2.80
CA ILE A 211 28.50 -12.59 -1.75
C ILE A 211 29.18 -12.79 -0.40
N ARG A 212 28.72 -12.07 0.62
CA ARG A 212 29.22 -12.22 1.98
C ARG A 212 28.66 -13.47 2.64
N GLU A 213 29.43 -14.11 3.49
CA GLU A 213 29.01 -15.27 4.24
C GLU A 213 28.66 -14.93 5.69
N MET A 214 27.67 -15.62 6.20
CA MET A 214 27.33 -15.74 7.60
C MET A 214 27.44 -17.21 8.04
N ASN A 215 28.29 -17.49 9.02
CA ASN A 215 28.54 -18.88 9.49
C ASN A 215 28.97 -19.83 8.34
N GLY A 216 29.79 -19.35 7.42
CA GLY A 216 30.31 -20.14 6.30
C GLY A 216 29.31 -20.45 5.20
N LYS A 217 28.23 -19.66 5.10
CA LYS A 217 27.22 -19.75 4.04
C LYS A 217 26.93 -18.38 3.48
N ASN A 218 26.74 -18.28 2.18
CA ASN A 218 26.33 -17.05 1.51
C ASN A 218 25.07 -16.46 2.16
N ILE A 219 25.09 -15.16 2.39
CA ILE A 219 23.93 -14.43 2.87
C ILE A 219 22.95 -14.33 1.70
N SER A 220 21.87 -15.10 1.76
CA SER A 220 20.81 -15.12 0.78
C SER A 220 19.47 -14.82 1.46
N ILE A 221 18.74 -13.84 0.95
CA ILE A 221 17.48 -13.32 1.48
C ILE A 221 16.37 -13.68 0.51
N ARG A 222 15.33 -14.35 0.98
CA ARG A 222 14.09 -14.57 0.24
C ARG A 222 13.20 -13.36 0.39
N TYR A 223 12.94 -12.68 -0.74
CA TYR A 223 12.06 -11.53 -0.81
C TYR A 223 10.77 -11.90 -1.56
N ILE A 224 9.67 -12.02 -0.85
CA ILE A 224 8.35 -12.27 -1.47
C ILE A 224 7.67 -10.95 -1.81
N THR A 225 7.04 -10.89 -2.99
CA THR A 225 6.38 -9.69 -3.52
C THR A 225 5.17 -10.07 -4.37
N TYR A 226 4.28 -9.12 -4.61
CA TYR A 226 3.17 -9.26 -5.55
C TYR A 226 3.03 -8.04 -6.45
N GLU A 227 2.42 -8.23 -7.62
CA GLU A 227 2.25 -7.17 -8.61
C GLU A 227 1.12 -6.22 -8.21
N ASN A 228 1.47 -5.13 -7.55
CA ASN A 228 0.55 -4.06 -7.19
C ASN A 228 1.35 -2.81 -6.90
N ARG A 229 0.87 -1.64 -7.36
CA ARG A 229 1.43 -0.33 -7.00
C ARG A 229 2.95 -0.25 -7.07
N ARG A 230 3.54 -0.85 -8.09
CA ARG A 230 4.99 -0.85 -8.35
C ARG A 230 5.84 -1.54 -7.27
N LEU A 231 5.26 -2.41 -6.44
CA LEU A 231 6.03 -3.13 -5.40
C LEU A 231 7.14 -3.98 -6.00
N SER A 232 6.90 -4.67 -7.12
CA SER A 232 7.92 -5.45 -7.82
C SER A 232 9.09 -4.61 -8.32
N ASP A 233 8.89 -3.33 -8.68
CA ASP A 233 9.98 -2.43 -9.06
C ASP A 233 10.84 -2.06 -7.85
N PHE A 234 10.22 -1.81 -6.71
CA PHE A 234 10.94 -1.61 -5.46
C PHE A 234 11.74 -2.84 -5.06
N ALA A 235 11.16 -4.04 -5.16
CA ALA A 235 11.87 -5.29 -4.89
C ALA A 235 13.12 -5.46 -5.77
N GLN A 236 13.04 -5.15 -7.06
CA GLN A 236 14.18 -5.19 -8.00
C GLN A 236 15.24 -4.13 -7.66
N ALA A 237 14.81 -2.92 -7.29
CA ALA A 237 15.74 -1.87 -6.86
C ALA A 237 16.48 -2.27 -5.58
N ILE A 238 15.78 -2.83 -4.60
CA ILE A 238 16.34 -3.37 -3.36
C ILE A 238 17.33 -4.49 -3.66
N GLN A 239 16.96 -5.45 -4.51
CA GLN A 239 17.86 -6.52 -4.95
C GLN A 239 19.16 -5.96 -5.52
N THR A 240 19.05 -4.95 -6.40
CA THR A 240 20.21 -4.34 -7.05
C THR A 240 21.12 -3.66 -6.03
N GLN A 241 20.55 -2.85 -5.11
CA GLN A 241 21.34 -2.13 -4.12
C GLN A 241 21.98 -3.07 -3.08
N LEU A 242 21.27 -4.12 -2.67
CA LEU A 242 21.81 -5.11 -1.74
C LEU A 242 22.87 -6.01 -2.35
N LYS A 243 22.85 -6.22 -3.68
CA LYS A 243 23.94 -6.89 -4.39
C LYS A 243 25.25 -6.12 -4.26
N ASP A 244 25.21 -4.78 -4.30
CA ASP A 244 26.38 -3.93 -4.09
C ASP A 244 26.93 -4.01 -2.65
N LEU A 245 26.10 -4.44 -1.72
CA LEU A 245 26.49 -4.74 -0.34
C LEU A 245 27.09 -6.16 -0.18
N GLY A 246 27.03 -6.98 -1.22
CA GLY A 246 27.43 -8.40 -1.19
C GLY A 246 26.37 -9.32 -0.61
N ILE A 247 25.09 -9.04 -0.83
CA ILE A 247 23.96 -9.84 -0.35
C ILE A 247 23.15 -10.34 -1.54
N ASP A 248 22.92 -11.64 -1.60
CA ASP A 248 22.07 -12.27 -2.60
C ASP A 248 20.59 -12.15 -2.18
N VAL A 249 19.78 -11.50 -3.02
CA VAL A 249 18.32 -11.37 -2.79
C VAL A 249 17.59 -12.14 -3.87
N LYS A 250 16.77 -13.09 -3.45
CA LYS A 250 15.94 -13.92 -4.34
C LYS A 250 14.50 -13.42 -4.30
N ILE A 251 14.08 -12.75 -5.36
CA ILE A 251 12.71 -12.27 -5.50
C ILE A 251 11.81 -13.44 -5.91
N ASP A 252 10.73 -13.63 -5.16
CA ASP A 252 9.68 -14.62 -5.39
C ASP A 252 8.35 -13.85 -5.58
N SER A 253 8.01 -13.56 -6.83
CA SER A 253 6.79 -12.81 -7.19
C SER A 253 5.60 -13.75 -7.32
N MET A 254 4.46 -13.35 -6.76
CA MET A 254 3.25 -14.17 -6.72
C MET A 254 1.98 -13.32 -6.69
N ASN A 255 0.81 -13.94 -6.64
CA ASN A 255 -0.42 -13.21 -6.39
C ASN A 255 -0.54 -12.81 -4.90
N ALA A 256 -1.37 -11.80 -4.62
CA ALA A 256 -1.54 -11.24 -3.29
C ALA A 256 -2.02 -12.25 -2.24
N ASP A 257 -2.92 -13.18 -2.59
CA ASP A 257 -3.43 -14.18 -1.65
C ASP A 257 -2.33 -15.15 -1.19
N LYS A 258 -1.49 -15.59 -2.14
CA LYS A 258 -0.36 -16.47 -1.83
C LYS A 258 0.68 -15.76 -1.01
N GLU A 259 1.00 -14.51 -1.35
CA GLU A 259 1.95 -13.69 -0.60
C GLU A 259 1.45 -13.49 0.84
N TRP A 260 0.18 -13.11 1.02
CA TRP A 260 -0.43 -12.98 2.34
C TRP A 260 -0.33 -14.26 3.17
N ASN A 261 -0.63 -15.42 2.59
CA ASN A 261 -0.55 -16.70 3.28
C ASN A 261 0.89 -17.02 3.74
N LEU A 262 1.89 -16.76 2.90
CA LEU A 262 3.30 -16.95 3.24
C LEU A 262 3.75 -15.95 4.31
N MET A 263 3.30 -14.70 4.23
CA MET A 263 3.58 -13.67 5.22
C MET A 263 3.03 -14.08 6.60
N VAL A 264 1.77 -14.50 6.67
CA VAL A 264 1.14 -14.97 7.93
C VAL A 264 1.84 -16.22 8.47
N ALA A 265 2.29 -17.13 7.60
CA ALA A 265 3.05 -18.32 7.98
C ALA A 265 4.49 -18.00 8.43
N GLY A 266 5.00 -16.80 8.14
CA GLY A 266 6.39 -16.43 8.41
C GLY A 266 7.39 -17.08 7.46
N GLU A 267 6.98 -17.43 6.25
CA GLU A 267 7.79 -18.12 5.25
C GLU A 267 8.47 -17.13 4.28
N TYR A 268 9.16 -16.15 4.81
CA TYR A 268 9.90 -15.11 4.09
C TYR A 268 11.04 -14.57 4.95
N ASP A 269 11.98 -13.86 4.35
CA ASP A 269 12.93 -12.99 5.05
C ASP A 269 12.52 -11.53 4.92
N LEU A 270 12.18 -11.08 3.70
CA LEU A 270 11.54 -9.81 3.40
C LEU A 270 10.21 -10.05 2.69
N CYS A 271 9.21 -9.25 3.02
CA CYS A 271 7.90 -9.25 2.36
C CYS A 271 7.47 -7.80 2.16
N ASP A 272 7.34 -7.35 0.92
CA ASP A 272 6.83 -6.02 0.70
C ASP A 272 5.31 -5.94 0.90
N SER A 273 4.86 -4.76 1.22
CA SER A 273 3.45 -4.48 1.41
C SER A 273 3.15 -3.01 1.24
N ASN A 274 1.90 -2.69 1.08
CA ASN A 274 1.41 -1.33 1.15
C ASN A 274 0.10 -1.28 1.93
N TRP A 275 -0.04 -0.29 2.79
CA TRP A 275 -1.20 -0.18 3.66
C TRP A 275 -1.66 1.26 3.84
N ILE A 276 -2.98 1.46 3.97
CA ILE A 276 -3.51 2.73 4.45
C ILE A 276 -3.40 2.72 5.97
N THR A 277 -2.26 3.18 6.49
CA THR A 277 -1.92 3.05 7.90
C THR A 277 -2.75 3.94 8.83
N VAL A 278 -3.51 4.88 8.26
CA VAL A 278 -4.37 5.82 8.98
C VAL A 278 -5.71 5.96 8.23
N GLY A 279 -6.45 4.86 8.08
CA GLY A 279 -7.64 4.80 7.25
C GLY A 279 -8.82 5.66 7.73
N ASN A 280 -8.97 5.80 9.03
CA ASN A 280 -10.03 6.61 9.67
C ASN A 280 -9.51 7.93 10.28
N GLY A 281 -8.24 8.29 10.01
CA GLY A 281 -7.56 9.43 10.65
C GLY A 281 -7.04 9.13 12.06
N ASP A 282 -6.95 7.86 12.45
CA ASP A 282 -6.35 7.37 13.70
C ASP A 282 -5.35 6.24 13.37
N PRO A 283 -4.07 6.32 13.78
CA PRO A 283 -3.07 5.30 13.50
C PRO A 283 -3.18 4.07 14.40
N THR A 284 -4.00 4.10 15.45
CA THR A 284 -4.07 3.05 16.49
C THR A 284 -4.46 1.69 15.94
N GLU A 285 -5.24 1.65 14.86
CA GLU A 285 -5.63 0.40 14.21
C GLU A 285 -4.44 -0.34 13.59
N TYR A 286 -3.44 0.42 13.11
CA TYR A 286 -2.26 -0.14 12.46
C TYR A 286 -1.12 -0.43 13.46
N LEU A 287 -0.99 0.37 14.54
CA LEU A 287 0.06 0.27 15.56
C LEU A 287 -0.34 -0.70 16.67
#